data_2da58d1f2ad7e207bf301022943c4764
#
_entry.id   2da58d1f2ad7e207bf301022943c4764
#
_cell.length_a   1.000
_cell.length_b   1.000
_cell.length_c   1.000
_cell.angle_alpha   90.00
_cell.angle_beta   90.00
_cell.angle_gamma   90.00
#
_symmetry.space_group_name_H-M   'P 1'
#
loop_
_entity.id
_entity.type
_entity.pdbx_description
1 polymer ?
#
loop_
_entity_poly.entity_id
_entity_poly.type
_entity_poly.pdbx_seq_one_letter_code
_entity_poly.pdbx_strand_id
1 'polypeptide(L)'
;SGLAGRYTAVMYVGSNYDEPLPRAFIEDVLTGDAKVLWSGFNIWQLAKNDDDRQAFVARFGWDPSTSYIDSLDKVSTVSYKSQELTRADDNTSGIIAPHVVDKDKVEVLAQANCKDQAGNAANCGSIAQTTGSQYPWAVRSSGLTYIGEIALTYINETDRYLAYADIVDGLLSRDGQAPSRKAAIRIEDVSPNTEVNDLKPLIDYLISEKVPFQIAAIPYYVDANGVYNNGQSLTKTFDQNPELLKLLKYAQRHGGTIVQHGTTHQYGKLNNPYNGVSADDFEFYRSWCTAQQNGGTPVECKTDTWVQLAGPVPSDSVNWAANRVSLGKSELKRVGLGKTKLFETPHYAASWNSYLGMKKAYSTRYERELFFPGMLNKDNAGNKGNFGLFYPYTVKNIYGTKVLPENLGNYEPESYNNHPPRSGADLVNNAKKNLVVTDGNASFFFHPDYPLSELKVAVKGIKELGYTFTPAT
;
A
#
# COMPACT_ATOMS: atom_id res chain seq x y z
N SER A 1 -19.82 -10.76 28.25
CA SER A 1 -18.94 -11.85 27.82
C SER A 1 -19.58 -12.69 26.72
N GLY A 2 -18.79 -13.46 25.98
CA GLY A 2 -19.26 -14.29 24.88
C GLY A 2 -19.52 -13.56 23.55
N LEU A 3 -19.26 -12.26 23.45
CA LEU A 3 -19.43 -11.52 22.19
C LEU A 3 -18.33 -11.84 21.18
N ALA A 4 -17.11 -12.07 21.64
CA ALA A 4 -15.99 -12.42 20.75
C ALA A 4 -16.27 -13.70 19.94
N GLY A 5 -16.89 -14.69 20.53
CA GLY A 5 -17.28 -15.95 19.86
C GLY A 5 -18.35 -15.84 18.77
N ARG A 6 -18.96 -14.67 18.58
CA ARG A 6 -19.94 -14.40 17.51
C ARG A 6 -19.28 -14.04 16.17
N TYR A 7 -17.97 -13.80 16.16
CA TYR A 7 -17.21 -13.39 14.99
C TYR A 7 -16.21 -14.47 14.59
N THR A 8 -15.86 -14.54 13.33
CA THR A 8 -14.82 -15.43 12.80
C THR A 8 -13.47 -15.18 13.47
N ALA A 9 -13.18 -13.90 13.74
CA ALA A 9 -11.99 -13.45 14.47
C ALA A 9 -12.24 -12.06 15.06
N VAL A 10 -11.47 -11.72 16.09
CA VAL A 10 -11.44 -10.39 16.70
C VAL A 10 -10.04 -9.82 16.54
N MET A 11 -9.97 -8.58 16.07
CA MET A 11 -8.70 -7.84 15.97
C MET A 11 -8.71 -6.70 16.98
N TYR A 12 -7.73 -6.70 17.89
CA TYR A 12 -7.47 -5.61 18.80
C TYR A 12 -6.19 -4.87 18.41
N VAL A 13 -6.31 -3.56 18.18
CA VAL A 13 -5.18 -2.68 17.87
C VAL A 13 -4.97 -1.75 19.06
N GLY A 14 -3.98 -2.05 19.88
CA GLY A 14 -3.63 -1.28 21.08
C GLY A 14 -2.84 -0.02 20.72
N SER A 15 -3.53 1.01 20.22
CA SER A 15 -2.91 2.28 19.80
C SER A 15 -2.71 3.28 20.94
N ASN A 16 -3.52 3.20 21.99
CA ASN A 16 -3.42 4.04 23.17
C ASN A 16 -2.81 3.25 24.34
N TYR A 17 -1.76 3.80 24.93
CA TYR A 17 -1.11 3.18 26.07
C TYR A 17 -2.06 3.14 27.28
N ASP A 18 -2.13 1.99 27.94
CA ASP A 18 -2.92 1.71 29.16
C ASP A 18 -4.43 2.04 29.05
N GLU A 19 -4.99 1.99 27.84
CA GLU A 19 -6.43 2.13 27.62
C GLU A 19 -7.18 1.01 28.35
N PRO A 20 -8.13 1.31 29.25
CA PRO A 20 -8.83 0.31 30.03
C PRO A 20 -9.64 -0.66 29.19
N LEU A 21 -9.49 -1.96 29.45
CA LEU A 21 -10.25 -3.01 28.77
C LEU A 21 -11.48 -3.43 29.58
N PRO A 22 -12.65 -3.61 28.92
CA PRO A 22 -13.80 -4.20 29.58
C PRO A 22 -13.48 -5.61 30.14
N ARG A 23 -13.82 -5.86 31.41
CA ARG A 23 -13.61 -7.17 32.05
C ARG A 23 -14.19 -8.33 31.23
N ALA A 24 -15.39 -8.11 30.64
CA ALA A 24 -16.02 -9.09 29.77
C ALA A 24 -15.19 -9.47 28.54
N PHE A 25 -14.41 -8.52 27.96
CA PHE A 25 -13.51 -8.82 26.85
C PHE A 25 -12.28 -9.59 27.32
N ILE A 26 -11.72 -9.24 28.48
CA ILE A 26 -10.62 -10.00 29.11
C ILE A 26 -11.05 -11.46 29.32
N GLU A 27 -12.23 -11.68 29.88
CA GLU A 27 -12.81 -13.02 30.08
C GLU A 27 -12.98 -13.77 28.76
N ASP A 28 -13.53 -13.10 27.71
CA ASP A 28 -13.70 -13.70 26.39
C ASP A 28 -12.35 -14.16 25.79
N VAL A 29 -11.27 -13.42 26.00
CA VAL A 29 -9.92 -13.81 25.56
C VAL A 29 -9.35 -14.95 26.41
N LEU A 30 -9.45 -14.84 27.75
CA LEU A 30 -8.87 -15.83 28.68
C LEU A 30 -9.55 -17.19 28.64
N THR A 31 -10.84 -17.26 28.38
CA THR A 31 -11.64 -18.49 28.52
C THR A 31 -12.39 -18.92 27.25
N GLY A 32 -12.60 -18.00 26.30
CA GLY A 32 -13.37 -18.25 25.08
C GLY A 32 -12.53 -18.93 23.98
N ASP A 33 -13.20 -19.38 22.90
CA ASP A 33 -12.58 -20.06 21.75
C ASP A 33 -12.45 -19.14 20.52
N ALA A 34 -12.68 -17.84 20.70
CA ALA A 34 -12.54 -16.87 19.62
C ALA A 34 -11.07 -16.76 19.15
N LYS A 35 -10.89 -16.69 17.84
CA LYS A 35 -9.56 -16.30 17.29
C LYS A 35 -9.35 -14.81 17.55
N VAL A 36 -8.24 -14.45 18.21
CA VAL A 36 -7.91 -13.07 18.53
C VAL A 36 -6.55 -12.72 17.94
N LEU A 37 -6.48 -11.64 17.17
CA LEU A 37 -5.23 -10.99 16.79
C LEU A 37 -5.08 -9.72 17.63
N TRP A 38 -4.00 -9.65 18.38
CA TRP A 38 -3.65 -8.52 19.21
C TRP A 38 -2.37 -7.85 18.73
N SER A 39 -2.39 -6.54 18.51
CA SER A 39 -1.22 -5.76 18.08
C SER A 39 -0.94 -4.60 19.04
N GLY A 40 0.31 -4.47 19.48
CA GLY A 40 0.77 -3.33 20.28
C GLY A 40 0.36 -3.39 21.75
N PHE A 41 -0.11 -2.24 22.27
CA PHE A 41 -0.31 -2.02 23.70
C PHE A 41 -1.43 -2.83 24.34
N ASN A 42 -1.46 -2.75 25.66
CA ASN A 42 -2.53 -3.22 26.58
C ASN A 42 -2.60 -4.74 26.76
N ILE A 43 -1.72 -5.52 26.17
CA ILE A 43 -1.70 -6.98 26.33
C ILE A 43 -1.50 -7.39 27.80
N TRP A 44 -0.76 -6.60 28.58
CA TRP A 44 -0.53 -6.80 30.02
C TRP A 44 -1.80 -6.76 30.86
N GLN A 45 -2.88 -6.12 30.36
CA GLN A 45 -4.15 -6.07 31.07
C GLN A 45 -4.86 -7.44 31.14
N LEU A 46 -4.48 -8.39 30.28
CA LEU A 46 -4.92 -9.79 30.36
C LEU A 46 -4.30 -10.55 31.56
N ALA A 47 -3.32 -9.95 32.23
CA ALA A 47 -2.58 -10.53 33.35
C ALA A 47 -2.34 -9.54 34.48
N LYS A 48 -3.31 -8.63 34.71
CA LYS A 48 -3.17 -7.52 35.66
C LYS A 48 -3.13 -7.95 37.13
N ASN A 49 -3.71 -9.11 37.45
CA ASN A 49 -3.65 -9.72 38.78
C ASN A 49 -3.06 -11.14 38.66
N ASP A 50 -2.66 -11.74 39.78
CA ASP A 50 -1.98 -13.02 39.82
C ASP A 50 -2.83 -14.16 39.26
N ASP A 51 -4.14 -14.17 39.49
CA ASP A 51 -5.04 -15.22 39.00
C ASP A 51 -5.17 -15.16 37.47
N ASP A 52 -5.40 -13.97 36.92
CA ASP A 52 -5.48 -13.77 35.47
C ASP A 52 -4.11 -14.10 34.79
N ARG A 53 -2.99 -13.73 35.44
CA ARG A 53 -1.66 -14.03 34.94
C ARG A 53 -1.39 -15.53 34.91
N GLN A 54 -1.73 -16.23 35.99
CA GLN A 54 -1.59 -17.70 36.03
C GLN A 54 -2.46 -18.38 34.96
N ALA A 55 -3.71 -17.94 34.83
CA ALA A 55 -4.62 -18.45 33.80
C ALA A 55 -4.11 -18.17 32.38
N PHE A 56 -3.58 -16.97 32.13
CA PHE A 56 -3.00 -16.59 30.84
C PHE A 56 -1.78 -17.47 30.50
N VAL A 57 -0.81 -17.56 31.39
CA VAL A 57 0.42 -18.35 31.18
C VAL A 57 0.09 -19.83 31.02
N ALA A 58 -0.84 -20.37 31.85
CA ALA A 58 -1.25 -21.76 31.75
C ALA A 58 -1.91 -22.07 30.39
N ARG A 59 -2.71 -21.15 29.86
CA ARG A 59 -3.40 -21.33 28.58
C ARG A 59 -2.49 -21.07 27.39
N PHE A 60 -1.76 -19.94 27.38
CA PHE A 60 -1.06 -19.44 26.21
C PHE A 60 0.44 -19.73 26.20
N GLY A 61 1.06 -20.16 27.30
CA GLY A 61 2.47 -20.54 27.37
C GLY A 61 3.47 -19.39 27.33
N TRP A 62 3.04 -18.16 27.47
CA TRP A 62 3.90 -16.98 27.52
C TRP A 62 3.37 -15.94 28.53
N ASP A 63 4.23 -15.03 28.99
CA ASP A 63 3.88 -14.03 29.99
C ASP A 63 3.63 -12.67 29.29
N PRO A 64 2.43 -12.10 29.43
CA PRO A 64 2.09 -10.80 28.87
C PRO A 64 2.54 -9.62 29.75
N SER A 65 3.07 -9.85 30.97
CA SER A 65 3.75 -8.85 31.77
C SER A 65 5.14 -8.55 31.17
N THR A 66 5.19 -7.79 30.15
CA THR A 66 6.18 -7.81 29.10
C THR A 66 7.27 -6.78 29.25
N SER A 67 8.33 -6.97 28.47
CA SER A 67 9.41 -6.02 28.31
C SER A 67 9.17 -5.14 27.09
N TYR A 68 9.11 -3.83 27.32
CA TYR A 68 9.11 -2.84 26.24
C TYR A 68 10.53 -2.58 25.77
N ILE A 69 10.75 -2.70 24.48
CA ILE A 69 12.02 -2.39 23.85
C ILE A 69 11.79 -1.11 23.03
N ASP A 70 12.37 -0.03 23.52
CA ASP A 70 12.53 1.19 22.72
C ASP A 70 13.66 0.91 21.72
N SER A 71 13.28 0.66 20.48
CA SER A 71 14.13 -0.07 19.56
C SER A 71 14.51 0.69 18.32
N LEU A 72 14.37 2.01 18.29
CA LEU A 72 14.75 2.81 17.12
C LEU A 72 16.18 2.49 16.67
N ASP A 73 17.09 2.30 17.62
CA ASP A 73 18.51 2.09 17.34
C ASP A 73 18.91 0.60 17.27
N LYS A 74 18.01 -0.33 17.60
CA LYS A 74 18.40 -1.75 17.79
C LYS A 74 17.71 -2.72 16.87
N VAL A 75 16.48 -2.46 16.43
CA VAL A 75 15.70 -3.39 15.60
C VAL A 75 15.32 -2.71 14.29
N SER A 76 16.08 -3.02 13.25
CA SER A 76 15.84 -2.50 11.90
C SER A 76 15.16 -3.53 10.97
N THR A 77 15.04 -4.79 11.41
CA THR A 77 14.45 -5.86 10.59
C THR A 77 13.66 -6.87 11.42
N VAL A 78 12.73 -7.54 10.74
CA VAL A 78 11.94 -8.66 11.27
C VAL A 78 12.09 -9.85 10.34
N SER A 79 12.44 -11.02 10.89
CA SER A 79 12.51 -12.28 10.15
C SER A 79 11.18 -12.99 10.17
N TYR A 80 10.65 -13.29 8.97
CA TYR A 80 9.39 -14.00 8.78
C TYR A 80 9.46 -14.93 7.56
N LYS A 81 9.03 -16.18 7.68
CA LYS A 81 9.07 -17.19 6.59
C LYS A 81 10.38 -17.18 5.80
N SER A 82 11.51 -17.18 6.50
CA SER A 82 12.87 -17.16 5.93
C SER A 82 13.21 -15.89 5.09
N GLN A 83 12.44 -14.82 5.22
CA GLN A 83 12.76 -13.51 4.69
C GLN A 83 13.07 -12.54 5.84
N GLU A 84 14.05 -11.68 5.62
CA GLU A 84 14.30 -10.53 6.48
C GLU A 84 13.56 -9.31 5.88
N LEU A 85 12.58 -8.80 6.61
CA LEU A 85 11.75 -7.66 6.23
C LEU A 85 12.26 -6.40 6.93
N THR A 86 12.24 -5.27 6.26
CA THR A 86 12.68 -4.00 6.85
C THR A 86 11.72 -3.52 7.95
N ARG A 87 12.24 -2.73 8.88
CA ARG A 87 11.48 -1.94 9.82
C ARG A 87 11.99 -0.52 9.72
N ALA A 88 11.12 0.38 9.26
CA ALA A 88 11.52 1.74 8.88
C ALA A 88 12.13 2.51 10.07
N ASP A 89 13.16 3.29 9.78
CA ASP A 89 13.95 4.02 10.78
C ASP A 89 13.15 5.15 11.47
N ASP A 90 12.14 5.68 10.80
CA ASP A 90 11.26 6.72 11.33
C ASP A 90 10.06 6.16 12.12
N ASN A 91 10.00 4.85 12.31
CA ASN A 91 9.03 4.24 13.19
C ASN A 91 9.41 4.50 14.66
N THR A 92 8.70 5.42 15.28
CA THR A 92 8.92 5.82 16.68
C THR A 92 8.29 4.88 17.71
N SER A 93 7.58 3.83 17.29
CA SER A 93 6.98 2.88 18.21
C SER A 93 7.97 1.82 18.67
N GLY A 94 8.00 1.54 19.97
CA GLY A 94 8.75 0.42 20.52
C GLY A 94 8.06 -0.92 20.27
N ILE A 95 8.75 -1.99 20.59
CA ILE A 95 8.25 -3.37 20.50
C ILE A 95 8.03 -3.92 21.90
N ILE A 96 6.86 -4.51 22.12
CA ILE A 96 6.55 -5.21 23.38
C ILE A 96 6.81 -6.70 23.14
N ALA A 97 7.93 -7.19 23.66
CA ALA A 97 8.37 -8.54 23.47
C ALA A 97 7.56 -9.54 24.31
N PRO A 98 6.90 -10.54 23.70
CA PRO A 98 6.28 -11.62 24.45
C PRO A 98 7.35 -12.51 25.09
N HIS A 99 7.18 -12.81 26.36
CA HIS A 99 8.09 -13.68 27.08
C HIS A 99 7.60 -15.11 27.08
N VAL A 100 8.21 -15.96 26.23
CA VAL A 100 7.84 -17.38 26.08
C VAL A 100 8.30 -18.17 27.31
N VAL A 101 7.35 -18.81 28.01
CA VAL A 101 7.58 -19.65 29.20
C VAL A 101 7.52 -21.12 28.82
N ASP A 102 6.59 -21.53 28.00
CA ASP A 102 6.35 -22.91 27.56
C ASP A 102 6.40 -22.97 26.01
N LYS A 103 7.53 -23.46 25.52
CA LYS A 103 7.81 -23.53 24.06
C LYS A 103 6.88 -24.50 23.32
N ASP A 104 6.30 -25.47 24.04
CA ASP A 104 5.43 -26.49 23.41
C ASP A 104 4.03 -25.91 23.13
N LYS A 105 3.68 -24.81 23.78
CA LYS A 105 2.40 -24.11 23.59
C LYS A 105 2.48 -22.92 22.64
N VAL A 106 3.69 -22.42 22.35
CA VAL A 106 3.90 -21.16 21.62
C VAL A 106 4.58 -21.41 20.29
N GLU A 107 3.90 -21.08 19.23
CA GLU A 107 4.49 -20.94 17.91
C GLU A 107 5.04 -19.51 17.76
N VAL A 108 6.36 -19.37 17.59
CA VAL A 108 6.99 -18.08 17.24
C VAL A 108 6.88 -17.89 15.73
N LEU A 109 6.02 -16.95 15.30
CA LEU A 109 5.75 -16.70 13.90
C LEU A 109 6.85 -15.85 13.26
N ALA A 110 7.33 -14.84 13.98
CA ALA A 110 8.33 -13.90 13.50
C ALA A 110 9.28 -13.46 14.61
N GLN A 111 10.50 -13.10 14.23
CA GLN A 111 11.56 -12.66 15.13
C GLN A 111 11.96 -11.21 14.82
N ALA A 112 12.08 -10.36 15.82
CA ALA A 112 12.75 -9.08 15.71
C ALA A 112 14.27 -9.31 15.78
N ASN A 113 15.03 -8.68 14.87
CA ASN A 113 16.48 -8.84 14.78
C ASN A 113 17.18 -7.61 15.37
N CYS A 114 17.95 -7.82 16.44
CA CYS A 114 18.74 -6.78 17.07
C CYS A 114 20.07 -6.60 16.35
N LYS A 115 20.42 -5.36 16.04
CA LYS A 115 21.63 -4.97 15.33
C LYS A 115 22.37 -3.84 16.07
N ASP A 116 23.67 -3.76 15.88
CA ASP A 116 24.48 -2.62 16.31
C ASP A 116 24.38 -1.47 15.27
N GLN A 117 25.03 -0.35 15.56
CA GLN A 117 25.10 0.81 14.67
C GLN A 117 25.75 0.51 13.31
N ALA A 118 26.54 -0.55 13.23
CA ALA A 118 27.17 -0.98 11.97
C ALA A 118 26.29 -2.00 11.21
N GLY A 119 25.09 -2.35 11.74
CA GLY A 119 24.16 -3.29 11.14
C GLY A 119 24.47 -4.77 11.41
N ASN A 120 25.45 -5.08 12.26
CA ASN A 120 25.76 -6.47 12.64
C ASN A 120 24.80 -6.98 13.72
N ALA A 121 24.60 -8.29 13.77
CA ALA A 121 23.80 -8.92 14.82
C ALA A 121 24.39 -8.57 16.20
N ALA A 122 23.56 -8.03 17.09
CA ALA A 122 23.92 -7.61 18.43
C ALA A 122 22.96 -8.20 19.46
N ASN A 123 23.43 -8.30 20.71
CA ASN A 123 22.59 -8.81 21.79
C ASN A 123 21.42 -7.85 22.03
N CYS A 124 20.19 -8.38 22.04
CA CYS A 124 18.97 -7.63 22.32
C CYS A 124 18.91 -7.05 23.76
N GLY A 125 19.77 -7.51 24.64
CA GLY A 125 19.84 -7.10 26.04
C GLY A 125 18.88 -7.87 26.94
N SER A 126 18.99 -7.61 28.27
CA SER A 126 18.20 -8.30 29.29
C SER A 126 16.70 -8.01 29.25
N ILE A 127 16.31 -6.98 28.55
CA ILE A 127 14.90 -6.52 28.45
C ILE A 127 14.01 -7.58 27.80
N ALA A 128 14.50 -8.26 26.76
CA ALA A 128 13.76 -9.33 26.10
C ALA A 128 13.91 -10.70 26.74
N GLN A 129 14.58 -10.79 27.88
CA GLN A 129 14.92 -12.03 28.59
C GLN A 129 15.60 -13.07 27.66
N THR A 130 16.34 -12.57 26.67
CA THR A 130 17.12 -13.38 25.72
C THR A 130 18.59 -13.00 25.82
N THR A 131 19.45 -13.98 25.59
CA THR A 131 20.90 -13.77 25.46
C THR A 131 21.35 -13.67 24.01
N GLY A 132 20.40 -13.75 23.07
CA GLY A 132 20.65 -13.75 21.63
C GLY A 132 20.42 -12.39 20.95
N SER A 133 20.61 -12.39 19.65
CA SER A 133 20.37 -11.24 18.77
C SER A 133 18.95 -11.19 18.18
N GLN A 134 18.05 -12.05 18.67
CA GLN A 134 16.66 -12.13 18.22
C GLN A 134 15.73 -12.33 19.41
N TYR A 135 14.51 -11.82 19.29
CA TYR A 135 13.40 -12.12 20.21
C TYR A 135 12.08 -12.21 19.46
N PRO A 136 11.07 -12.92 20.02
CA PRO A 136 9.77 -13.04 19.35
C PRO A 136 9.13 -11.68 19.07
N TRP A 137 8.86 -11.40 17.81
CA TRP A 137 8.08 -10.24 17.35
C TRP A 137 6.60 -10.56 17.28
N ALA A 138 6.27 -11.78 16.82
CA ALA A 138 4.92 -12.29 16.77
C ALA A 138 4.87 -13.74 17.26
N VAL A 139 3.85 -14.05 18.05
CA VAL A 139 3.60 -15.40 18.58
C VAL A 139 2.14 -15.81 18.40
N ARG A 140 1.91 -17.12 18.30
CA ARG A 140 0.57 -17.72 18.26
C ARG A 140 0.45 -18.81 19.30
N SER A 141 -0.67 -18.84 20.04
CA SER A 141 -0.99 -19.90 20.98
C SER A 141 -2.49 -19.94 21.28
N SER A 142 -3.10 -21.12 21.34
CA SER A 142 -4.51 -21.33 21.77
C SER A 142 -5.53 -20.31 21.26
N GLY A 143 -5.46 -19.94 19.95
CA GLY A 143 -6.39 -18.99 19.34
C GLY A 143 -5.99 -17.50 19.50
N LEU A 144 -4.99 -17.17 20.33
CA LEU A 144 -4.42 -15.81 20.45
C LEU A 144 -3.18 -15.71 19.56
N THR A 145 -3.19 -14.75 18.65
CA THR A 145 -2.00 -14.29 17.93
C THR A 145 -1.64 -12.90 18.43
N TYR A 146 -0.41 -12.73 18.91
CA TYR A 146 0.09 -11.45 19.41
C TYR A 146 1.25 -10.95 18.56
N ILE A 147 1.22 -9.65 18.22
CA ILE A 147 2.27 -8.92 17.51
C ILE A 147 2.73 -7.77 18.40
N GLY A 148 4.03 -7.69 18.69
CA GLY A 148 4.61 -6.78 19.67
C GLY A 148 4.56 -5.29 19.33
N GLU A 149 4.09 -4.93 18.13
CA GLU A 149 3.92 -3.55 17.68
C GLU A 149 2.73 -3.40 16.72
N ILE A 150 2.37 -2.15 16.39
CA ILE A 150 1.40 -1.85 15.34
C ILE A 150 2.15 -1.68 14.01
N ALA A 151 2.21 -2.74 13.21
CA ALA A 151 2.96 -2.75 11.95
C ALA A 151 2.33 -1.91 10.83
N LEU A 152 1.24 -1.19 11.10
CA LEU A 152 0.55 -0.29 10.16
C LEU A 152 1.00 1.16 10.28
N THR A 153 1.85 1.51 11.23
CA THR A 153 2.24 2.90 11.50
C THR A 153 3.18 3.48 10.46
N TYR A 154 4.00 2.64 9.87
CA TYR A 154 4.86 2.98 8.74
C TYR A 154 5.08 1.76 7.87
N ILE A 155 4.99 1.91 6.55
CA ILE A 155 5.07 0.81 5.60
C ILE A 155 5.82 1.21 4.32
N ASN A 156 6.58 0.25 3.79
CA ASN A 156 7.16 0.30 2.46
C ASN A 156 7.04 -1.08 1.79
N GLU A 157 7.55 -1.20 0.57
CA GLU A 157 7.37 -2.38 -0.27
C GLU A 157 8.07 -3.64 0.27
N THR A 158 9.01 -3.51 1.21
CA THR A 158 9.80 -4.62 1.82
C THR A 158 9.63 -4.74 3.32
N ASP A 159 8.69 -4.02 3.87
CA ASP A 159 8.54 -3.82 5.31
C ASP A 159 7.86 -5.01 6.01
N ARG A 160 8.03 -5.11 7.35
CA ARG A 160 7.37 -6.07 8.24
C ARG A 160 5.84 -6.06 8.17
N TYR A 161 5.27 -5.03 7.54
CA TYR A 161 3.86 -5.01 7.19
C TYR A 161 3.44 -6.24 6.37
N LEU A 162 4.32 -6.78 5.53
CA LEU A 162 4.05 -8.02 4.77
C LEU A 162 3.81 -9.21 5.70
N ALA A 163 4.57 -9.33 6.79
CA ALA A 163 4.33 -10.35 7.81
C ALA A 163 2.98 -10.14 8.51
N TYR A 164 2.67 -8.90 8.87
CA TYR A 164 1.36 -8.55 9.43
C TYR A 164 0.21 -8.90 8.47
N ALA A 165 0.33 -8.55 7.20
CA ALA A 165 -0.68 -8.82 6.19
C ALA A 165 -0.94 -10.33 6.02
N ASP A 166 0.13 -11.15 5.99
CA ASP A 166 0.00 -12.60 5.90
C ASP A 166 -0.62 -13.22 7.17
N ILE A 167 -0.25 -12.71 8.36
CA ILE A 167 -0.85 -13.15 9.62
C ILE A 167 -2.35 -12.82 9.66
N VAL A 168 -2.75 -11.64 9.19
CA VAL A 168 -4.17 -11.24 9.08
C VAL A 168 -4.91 -12.13 8.08
N ASP A 169 -4.33 -12.38 6.92
CA ASP A 169 -4.91 -13.28 5.92
C ASP A 169 -5.11 -14.68 6.51
N GLY A 170 -4.08 -15.25 7.13
CA GLY A 170 -4.15 -16.56 7.79
C GLY A 170 -5.14 -16.63 8.96
N LEU A 171 -5.44 -15.50 9.63
CA LEU A 171 -6.49 -15.44 10.66
C LEU A 171 -7.90 -15.58 10.07
N LEU A 172 -8.11 -15.00 8.87
CA LEU A 172 -9.41 -14.88 8.22
C LEU A 172 -9.64 -15.97 7.17
N SER A 173 -8.57 -16.55 6.60
CA SER A 173 -8.64 -17.57 5.56
C SER A 173 -9.19 -18.89 6.08
N ARG A 174 -9.81 -19.63 5.17
CA ARG A 174 -10.17 -21.03 5.39
C ARG A 174 -8.92 -21.90 5.19
N ASP A 175 -8.68 -22.82 6.09
CA ASP A 175 -7.58 -23.79 5.99
C ASP A 175 -7.60 -24.50 4.63
N GLY A 176 -6.44 -24.60 3.98
CA GLY A 176 -6.23 -25.41 2.78
C GLY A 176 -6.28 -24.68 1.44
N GLN A 177 -6.31 -23.35 1.38
CA GLN A 177 -6.12 -22.64 0.12
C GLN A 177 -4.66 -22.72 -0.36
N ALA A 178 -4.48 -23.11 -1.63
CA ALA A 178 -3.16 -23.09 -2.25
C ALA A 178 -2.67 -21.65 -2.45
N PRO A 179 -1.38 -21.34 -2.21
CA PRO A 179 -0.83 -20.01 -2.41
C PRO A 179 -1.10 -19.49 -3.83
N SER A 180 -1.62 -18.28 -3.93
CA SER A 180 -1.81 -17.58 -5.21
C SER A 180 -0.61 -16.65 -5.45
N ARG A 181 0.16 -16.90 -6.51
CA ARG A 181 1.30 -16.08 -6.92
C ARG A 181 0.97 -15.33 -8.20
N LYS A 182 0.10 -14.33 -8.09
CA LYS A 182 -0.31 -13.50 -9.21
C LYS A 182 0.55 -12.24 -9.29
N ALA A 183 0.88 -11.85 -10.53
CA ALA A 183 1.51 -10.57 -10.81
C ALA A 183 0.65 -9.73 -11.75
N ALA A 184 0.79 -8.42 -11.65
CA ALA A 184 0.18 -7.46 -12.56
C ALA A 184 1.15 -6.32 -12.89
N ILE A 185 1.03 -5.78 -14.10
CA ILE A 185 1.77 -4.59 -14.53
C ILE A 185 0.83 -3.57 -15.12
N ARG A 186 1.06 -2.30 -14.80
CA ARG A 186 0.37 -1.15 -15.37
C ARG A 186 1.39 -0.21 -16.02
N ILE A 187 1.11 0.20 -17.28
CA ILE A 187 1.81 1.31 -17.91
C ILE A 187 1.01 2.57 -17.57
N GLU A 188 1.66 3.53 -16.93
CA GLU A 188 1.01 4.69 -16.31
C GLU A 188 1.11 5.95 -17.16
N ASP A 189 0.27 6.93 -16.89
CA ASP A 189 0.27 8.28 -17.49
C ASP A 189 0.16 8.34 -19.02
N VAL A 190 -0.49 7.36 -19.63
CA VAL A 190 -0.72 7.37 -21.07
C VAL A 190 -1.83 8.36 -21.43
N SER A 191 -1.45 9.50 -22.01
CA SER A 191 -2.35 10.59 -22.40
C SER A 191 -2.38 10.77 -23.92
N PRO A 192 -3.30 11.57 -24.48
CA PRO A 192 -3.28 11.96 -25.89
C PRO A 192 -1.97 12.58 -26.40
N ASN A 193 -1.09 13.01 -25.47
CA ASN A 193 0.22 13.58 -25.80
C ASN A 193 1.38 12.59 -25.70
N THR A 194 1.12 11.34 -25.32
CA THR A 194 2.17 10.30 -25.20
C THR A 194 2.76 9.98 -26.57
N GLU A 195 4.09 9.88 -26.61
CA GLU A 195 4.83 9.51 -27.82
C GLU A 195 4.68 8.02 -28.13
N VAL A 196 4.31 7.70 -29.37
CA VAL A 196 4.14 6.31 -29.83
C VAL A 196 5.44 5.52 -29.74
N ASN A 197 6.57 6.17 -30.04
CA ASN A 197 7.89 5.53 -30.04
C ASN A 197 8.35 5.09 -28.65
N ASP A 198 7.86 5.73 -27.60
CA ASP A 198 8.17 5.36 -26.22
C ASP A 198 7.27 4.21 -25.75
N LEU A 199 5.98 4.29 -26.02
CA LEU A 199 5.00 3.31 -25.56
C LEU A 199 5.02 1.99 -26.33
N LYS A 200 5.23 2.04 -27.66
CA LYS A 200 5.13 0.85 -28.54
C LYS A 200 6.11 -0.27 -28.18
N PRO A 201 7.40 -0.01 -27.90
CA PRO A 201 8.34 -1.06 -27.52
C PRO A 201 7.94 -1.84 -26.26
N LEU A 202 7.33 -1.14 -25.26
CA LEU A 202 6.84 -1.76 -24.03
C LEU A 202 5.67 -2.70 -24.33
N ILE A 203 4.69 -2.24 -25.12
CA ILE A 203 3.53 -3.03 -25.52
C ILE A 203 3.96 -4.27 -26.32
N ASP A 204 4.83 -4.09 -27.32
CA ASP A 204 5.29 -5.19 -28.16
C ASP A 204 6.04 -6.26 -27.34
N TYR A 205 6.87 -5.82 -26.40
CA TYR A 205 7.56 -6.73 -25.48
C TYR A 205 6.58 -7.52 -24.62
N LEU A 206 5.62 -6.85 -23.95
CA LEU A 206 4.65 -7.51 -23.08
C LEU A 206 3.79 -8.53 -23.86
N ILE A 207 3.40 -8.18 -25.08
CA ILE A 207 2.68 -9.11 -26.00
C ILE A 207 3.56 -10.30 -26.36
N SER A 208 4.83 -10.08 -26.73
CA SER A 208 5.77 -11.16 -27.09
C SER A 208 6.00 -12.13 -25.93
N GLU A 209 6.03 -11.62 -24.71
CA GLU A 209 6.17 -12.38 -23.47
C GLU A 209 4.86 -13.02 -22.97
N LYS A 210 3.74 -12.79 -23.67
CA LYS A 210 2.39 -13.22 -23.28
C LYS A 210 2.00 -12.73 -21.86
N VAL A 211 2.43 -11.54 -21.52
CA VAL A 211 2.13 -10.88 -20.24
C VAL A 211 0.87 -10.03 -20.42
N PRO A 212 -0.24 -10.32 -19.73
CA PRO A 212 -1.35 -9.39 -19.64
C PRO A 212 -0.91 -8.11 -18.93
N PHE A 213 -1.36 -6.97 -19.41
CA PHE A 213 -0.97 -5.66 -18.88
C PHE A 213 -2.14 -4.68 -18.86
N GLN A 214 -1.99 -3.65 -18.05
CA GLN A 214 -2.93 -2.56 -17.95
C GLN A 214 -2.29 -1.27 -18.47
N ILE A 215 -3.10 -0.39 -19.04
CA ILE A 215 -2.71 0.94 -19.52
C ILE A 215 -3.60 1.96 -18.79
N ALA A 216 -3.00 2.73 -17.89
CA ALA A 216 -3.64 3.84 -17.21
C ALA A 216 -3.73 5.03 -18.18
N ALA A 217 -4.92 5.21 -18.74
CA ALA A 217 -5.17 6.20 -19.77
C ALA A 217 -5.84 7.44 -19.19
N ILE A 218 -5.22 8.59 -19.40
CA ILE A 218 -5.76 9.93 -19.11
C ILE A 218 -6.61 10.35 -20.29
N PRO A 219 -7.96 10.48 -20.15
CA PRO A 219 -8.86 10.73 -21.28
C PRO A 219 -8.57 11.99 -22.08
N TYR A 220 -8.16 13.07 -21.40
CA TYR A 220 -7.82 14.36 -21.99
C TYR A 220 -6.43 14.80 -21.55
N TYR A 221 -5.56 15.11 -22.47
CA TYR A 221 -4.36 15.89 -22.16
C TYR A 221 -4.73 17.37 -22.09
N VAL A 222 -4.35 18.02 -21.01
CA VAL A 222 -4.57 19.45 -20.78
C VAL A 222 -3.28 20.09 -20.30
N ASP A 223 -2.83 21.10 -21.01
CA ASP A 223 -1.83 22.07 -20.57
C ASP A 223 -2.54 23.41 -20.37
N ALA A 224 -3.08 23.59 -19.18
CA ALA A 224 -4.00 24.71 -18.91
C ALA A 224 -3.29 26.08 -18.94
N ASN A 225 -2.01 26.11 -18.61
CA ASN A 225 -1.19 27.30 -18.54
C ASN A 225 -0.27 27.49 -19.76
N GLY A 226 -0.23 26.51 -20.69
CA GLY A 226 0.64 26.54 -21.85
C GLY A 226 2.11 26.35 -21.54
N VAL A 227 2.42 25.59 -20.48
CA VAL A 227 3.79 25.35 -20.00
C VAL A 227 4.65 24.75 -21.10
N TYR A 228 4.12 23.75 -21.80
CA TYR A 228 4.78 23.07 -22.93
C TYR A 228 4.25 23.53 -24.30
N ASN A 229 3.41 24.56 -24.33
CA ASN A 229 2.80 25.10 -25.55
C ASN A 229 2.95 26.63 -25.69
N ASN A 230 4.13 27.16 -25.38
CA ASN A 230 4.49 28.58 -25.56
C ASN A 230 3.47 29.56 -24.92
N GLY A 231 3.00 29.27 -23.73
CA GLY A 231 2.03 30.09 -22.98
C GLY A 231 0.59 29.97 -23.46
N GLN A 232 0.29 29.12 -24.44
CA GLN A 232 -1.05 28.92 -24.97
C GLN A 232 -1.68 27.66 -24.38
N SER A 233 -2.85 27.77 -23.76
CA SER A 233 -3.60 26.63 -23.26
C SER A 233 -3.86 25.61 -24.38
N LEU A 234 -3.62 24.34 -24.08
CA LEU A 234 -3.80 23.23 -25.01
C LEU A 234 -4.67 22.15 -24.38
N THR A 235 -5.61 21.61 -25.17
CA THR A 235 -6.36 20.39 -24.82
C THR A 235 -6.32 19.44 -26.01
N LYS A 236 -5.99 18.17 -25.77
CA LYS A 236 -6.01 17.12 -26.79
C LYS A 236 -6.87 15.93 -26.34
N THR A 237 -7.42 15.24 -27.33
CA THR A 237 -8.11 13.94 -27.19
C THR A 237 -7.41 12.88 -28.04
N PHE A 238 -7.63 11.60 -27.75
CA PHE A 238 -6.90 10.51 -28.44
C PHE A 238 -7.12 10.45 -29.95
N ASP A 239 -8.24 10.92 -30.47
CA ASP A 239 -8.48 11.00 -31.93
C ASP A 239 -7.62 12.07 -32.63
N GLN A 240 -7.05 13.01 -31.90
CA GLN A 240 -6.04 13.97 -32.38
C GLN A 240 -4.61 13.37 -32.44
N ASN A 241 -4.44 12.14 -31.92
CA ASN A 241 -3.23 11.33 -32.08
C ASN A 241 -3.62 9.94 -32.61
N PRO A 242 -3.95 9.82 -33.91
CA PRO A 242 -4.52 8.59 -34.48
C PRO A 242 -3.59 7.39 -34.42
N GLU A 243 -2.28 7.57 -34.50
CA GLU A 243 -1.31 6.47 -34.40
C GLU A 243 -1.26 5.91 -32.97
N LEU A 244 -1.30 6.77 -31.96
CA LEU A 244 -1.41 6.35 -30.56
C LEU A 244 -2.74 5.62 -30.31
N LEU A 245 -3.85 6.17 -30.78
CA LEU A 245 -5.16 5.54 -30.63
C LEU A 245 -5.20 4.15 -31.29
N LYS A 246 -4.57 4.00 -32.45
CA LYS A 246 -4.42 2.70 -33.15
C LYS A 246 -3.57 1.71 -32.33
N LEU A 247 -2.48 2.19 -31.73
CA LEU A 247 -1.62 1.38 -30.83
C LEU A 247 -2.40 0.92 -29.59
N LEU A 248 -3.17 1.80 -28.94
CA LEU A 248 -3.99 1.42 -27.78
C LEU A 248 -5.07 0.39 -28.13
N LYS A 249 -5.71 0.52 -29.29
CA LYS A 249 -6.66 -0.48 -29.79
C LYS A 249 -5.97 -1.81 -30.15
N TYR A 250 -4.73 -1.76 -30.64
CA TYR A 250 -3.92 -2.94 -30.88
C TYR A 250 -3.59 -3.63 -29.54
N ALA A 251 -3.15 -2.87 -28.52
CA ALA A 251 -2.89 -3.38 -27.17
C ALA A 251 -4.12 -4.11 -26.59
N GLN A 252 -5.30 -3.51 -26.68
CA GLN A 252 -6.55 -4.12 -26.19
C GLN A 252 -6.89 -5.47 -26.86
N ARG A 253 -6.53 -5.66 -28.13
CA ARG A 253 -6.75 -6.93 -28.83
C ARG A 253 -5.76 -8.01 -28.45
N HIS A 254 -4.62 -7.64 -27.82
CA HIS A 254 -3.50 -8.52 -27.50
C HIS A 254 -3.20 -8.64 -26.01
N GLY A 255 -4.21 -8.50 -25.14
CA GLY A 255 -4.08 -8.73 -23.71
C GLY A 255 -3.96 -7.46 -22.86
N GLY A 256 -3.93 -6.29 -23.48
CA GLY A 256 -3.96 -5.00 -22.77
C GLY A 256 -5.36 -4.65 -22.27
N THR A 257 -5.46 -4.06 -21.10
CA THR A 257 -6.70 -3.54 -20.50
C THR A 257 -6.55 -2.04 -20.22
N ILE A 258 -7.51 -1.23 -20.64
CA ILE A 258 -7.52 0.19 -20.31
C ILE A 258 -8.06 0.40 -18.91
N VAL A 259 -7.33 1.14 -18.09
CA VAL A 259 -7.73 1.70 -16.80
C VAL A 259 -7.95 3.19 -17.01
N GLN A 260 -9.05 3.75 -16.55
CA GLN A 260 -9.23 5.20 -16.60
C GLN A 260 -8.39 5.85 -15.49
N HIS A 261 -7.45 6.71 -15.85
CA HIS A 261 -6.60 7.45 -14.94
C HIS A 261 -7.06 8.91 -14.82
N GLY A 262 -7.91 9.17 -13.83
CA GLY A 262 -8.58 10.45 -13.74
C GLY A 262 -9.42 10.79 -14.97
N THR A 263 -9.49 12.07 -15.28
CA THR A 263 -10.10 12.63 -16.50
C THR A 263 -9.12 13.51 -17.26
N THR A 264 -8.42 14.39 -16.54
CA THR A 264 -7.39 15.29 -17.10
C THR A 264 -6.07 15.20 -16.34
N HIS A 265 -6.01 14.47 -15.21
CA HIS A 265 -4.86 14.36 -14.32
C HIS A 265 -4.29 15.71 -13.89
N GLN A 266 -5.16 16.73 -13.75
CA GLN A 266 -4.85 18.09 -13.28
C GLN A 266 -6.16 18.84 -12.93
N TYR A 267 -6.05 19.97 -12.23
CA TYR A 267 -7.21 20.78 -11.84
C TYR A 267 -7.14 22.18 -12.44
N GLY A 268 -7.53 22.32 -13.72
CA GLY A 268 -7.62 23.60 -14.40
C GLY A 268 -6.30 24.37 -14.43
N LYS A 269 -6.37 25.69 -14.18
CA LYS A 269 -5.20 26.58 -14.15
C LYS A 269 -4.54 26.68 -12.77
N LEU A 270 -5.04 25.95 -11.78
CA LEU A 270 -4.49 25.95 -10.44
C LEU A 270 -3.25 25.07 -10.41
N ASN A 271 -2.09 25.63 -10.08
CA ASN A 271 -0.88 24.88 -9.83
C ASN A 271 -1.03 24.07 -8.53
N ASN A 272 -0.68 22.76 -8.58
CA ASN A 272 -1.09 21.88 -7.51
C ASN A 272 -0.33 20.52 -7.46
N PRO A 273 0.86 20.45 -7.03
CA PRO A 273 1.90 21.45 -6.73
C PRO A 273 2.67 21.94 -7.94
N TYR A 274 2.49 21.31 -9.10
CA TYR A 274 3.37 21.49 -10.24
C TYR A 274 2.89 22.65 -11.17
N ASN A 275 2.28 22.33 -12.30
CA ASN A 275 2.16 23.31 -13.40
C ASN A 275 0.78 23.36 -14.07
N GLY A 276 -0.18 22.57 -13.61
CA GLY A 276 -1.51 22.47 -14.24
C GLY A 276 -1.51 21.66 -15.54
N VAL A 277 -0.50 20.79 -15.75
CA VAL A 277 -0.40 19.92 -16.93
C VAL A 277 -0.79 18.50 -16.55
N SER A 278 -1.46 17.82 -17.48
CA SER A 278 -1.82 16.40 -17.34
C SER A 278 -0.60 15.52 -17.14
N ALA A 279 -0.72 14.53 -16.26
CA ALA A 279 0.31 13.65 -15.74
C ALA A 279 1.23 14.28 -14.69
N ASP A 280 1.50 15.58 -14.76
CA ASP A 280 2.33 16.26 -13.77
C ASP A 280 1.56 16.63 -12.50
N ASP A 281 0.29 17.06 -12.61
CA ASP A 281 -0.45 17.70 -11.54
C ASP A 281 -1.57 16.83 -10.94
N PHE A 282 -2.07 17.23 -9.78
CA PHE A 282 -3.14 16.55 -9.04
C PHE A 282 -4.52 16.92 -9.56
N GLU A 283 -5.46 16.00 -9.62
CA GLU A 283 -6.80 16.23 -10.12
C GLU A 283 -7.87 16.43 -9.02
N PHE A 284 -7.80 15.62 -7.96
CA PHE A 284 -8.85 15.56 -6.93
C PHE A 284 -8.42 16.12 -5.58
N TYR A 285 -7.15 16.46 -5.44
CA TYR A 285 -6.56 16.94 -4.19
C TYR A 285 -5.58 18.08 -4.48
N ARG A 286 -5.35 18.93 -3.50
CA ARG A 286 -4.32 19.97 -3.57
C ARG A 286 -3.08 19.53 -2.81
N SER A 287 -1.93 19.99 -3.25
CA SER A 287 -0.66 19.70 -2.60
C SER A 287 0.33 20.85 -2.78
N TRP A 288 1.43 20.79 -2.08
CA TRP A 288 2.62 21.62 -2.25
C TRP A 288 3.86 20.82 -1.84
N CYS A 289 5.06 21.34 -2.13
CA CYS A 289 6.29 20.74 -1.68
C CYS A 289 6.89 21.50 -0.51
N THR A 290 7.59 20.78 0.37
CA THR A 290 8.34 21.33 1.50
C THR A 290 9.72 20.72 1.56
N ALA A 291 10.67 21.41 2.22
CA ALA A 291 12.01 20.87 2.48
C ALA A 291 12.04 19.82 3.61
N GLN A 292 10.94 19.64 4.34
CA GLN A 292 10.83 18.72 5.48
C GLN A 292 9.63 17.79 5.30
N GLN A 293 9.75 16.57 5.80
CA GLN A 293 8.74 15.53 5.63
C GLN A 293 7.35 15.90 6.15
N ASN A 294 7.25 16.52 7.32
CA ASN A 294 5.99 16.72 8.02
C ASN A 294 5.60 18.20 8.15
N GLY A 295 5.48 18.89 7.02
CA GLY A 295 5.06 20.28 6.97
C GLY A 295 6.24 21.25 6.82
N GLY A 296 5.95 22.53 6.88
CA GLY A 296 6.91 23.60 6.67
C GLY A 296 6.41 24.64 5.68
N THR A 297 7.27 25.59 5.34
CA THR A 297 6.97 26.60 4.32
C THR A 297 7.00 25.97 2.93
N PRO A 298 6.06 26.27 2.04
CA PRO A 298 6.08 25.80 0.66
C PRO A 298 7.38 26.21 -0.06
N VAL A 299 7.96 25.24 -0.78
CA VAL A 299 9.14 25.43 -1.64
C VAL A 299 8.85 24.91 -3.04
N GLU A 300 9.73 25.22 -3.98
CA GLU A 300 9.69 24.62 -5.31
C GLU A 300 9.87 23.10 -5.22
N CYS A 301 9.04 22.35 -5.92
CA CYS A 301 9.12 20.88 -5.96
C CYS A 301 10.38 20.43 -6.71
N LYS A 302 11.21 19.63 -6.05
CA LYS A 302 12.46 19.04 -6.53
C LYS A 302 12.58 17.61 -6.04
N THR A 303 13.59 16.89 -6.52
CA THR A 303 13.84 15.50 -6.17
C THR A 303 14.06 15.26 -4.66
N ASP A 304 14.60 16.23 -3.95
CA ASP A 304 14.89 16.20 -2.52
C ASP A 304 13.81 16.86 -1.64
N THR A 305 12.66 17.19 -2.22
CA THR A 305 11.55 17.77 -1.49
C THR A 305 10.45 16.73 -1.18
N TRP A 306 9.53 17.11 -0.30
CA TRP A 306 8.42 16.28 0.15
C TRP A 306 7.09 16.86 -0.33
N VAL A 307 6.29 16.05 -1.01
CA VAL A 307 4.92 16.44 -1.37
C VAL A 307 4.03 16.39 -0.14
N GLN A 308 3.41 17.52 0.18
CA GLN A 308 2.42 17.64 1.25
C GLN A 308 1.02 17.75 0.65
N LEU A 309 0.10 16.92 1.11
CA LEU A 309 -1.29 16.97 0.68
C LEU A 309 -2.04 18.05 1.46
N ALA A 310 -2.62 19.02 0.74
CA ALA A 310 -3.22 20.22 1.30
C ALA A 310 -4.72 20.14 1.58
N GLY A 311 -5.37 19.12 1.06
CA GLY A 311 -6.81 18.97 1.13
C GLY A 311 -7.49 18.92 -0.24
N PRO A 312 -8.81 18.80 -0.26
CA PRO A 312 -9.57 18.70 -1.52
C PRO A 312 -9.42 19.93 -2.41
N VAL A 313 -9.61 19.72 -3.70
CA VAL A 313 -9.74 20.84 -4.67
C VAL A 313 -10.98 21.70 -4.39
N PRO A 314 -11.03 22.98 -4.81
CA PRO A 314 -12.15 23.89 -4.48
C PRO A 314 -13.54 23.40 -4.88
N SER A 315 -13.66 22.63 -5.97
CA SER A 315 -14.94 22.09 -6.45
C SER A 315 -15.34 20.76 -5.82
N ASP A 316 -14.59 20.26 -4.83
CA ASP A 316 -14.79 18.93 -4.27
C ASP A 316 -16.22 18.72 -3.77
N SER A 317 -16.88 17.77 -4.37
CA SER A 317 -18.16 17.20 -3.94
C SER A 317 -18.39 15.84 -4.61
N VAL A 318 -19.24 15.00 -4.01
CA VAL A 318 -19.61 13.70 -4.60
C VAL A 318 -20.11 13.83 -6.03
N ASN A 319 -20.93 14.86 -6.31
CA ASN A 319 -21.48 15.05 -7.64
C ASN A 319 -20.46 15.59 -8.64
N TRP A 320 -19.60 16.52 -8.22
CA TRP A 320 -18.51 17.02 -9.07
C TRP A 320 -17.58 15.87 -9.49
N ALA A 321 -17.11 15.08 -8.54
CA ALA A 321 -16.22 13.95 -8.81
C ALA A 321 -16.89 12.89 -9.70
N ALA A 322 -18.16 12.55 -9.44
CA ALA A 322 -18.92 11.61 -10.26
C ALA A 322 -19.07 12.10 -11.72
N ASN A 323 -19.40 13.38 -11.90
CA ASN A 323 -19.55 13.98 -13.24
C ASN A 323 -18.19 14.00 -13.96
N ARG A 324 -17.13 14.37 -13.26
CA ARG A 324 -15.77 14.43 -13.80
C ARG A 324 -15.31 13.05 -14.28
N VAL A 325 -15.42 12.02 -13.45
CA VAL A 325 -15.08 10.64 -13.81
C VAL A 325 -15.95 10.13 -14.97
N SER A 326 -17.24 10.46 -14.95
CA SER A 326 -18.17 10.09 -16.04
C SER A 326 -17.83 10.76 -17.36
N LEU A 327 -17.33 11.98 -17.34
CA LEU A 327 -16.83 12.68 -18.54
C LEU A 327 -15.67 11.93 -19.17
N GLY A 328 -14.65 11.56 -18.39
CA GLY A 328 -13.52 10.77 -18.87
C GLY A 328 -13.94 9.39 -19.41
N LYS A 329 -14.86 8.72 -18.70
CA LYS A 329 -15.43 7.44 -19.16
C LYS A 329 -16.14 7.55 -20.50
N SER A 330 -16.89 8.64 -20.69
CA SER A 330 -17.59 8.92 -21.93
C SER A 330 -16.63 9.19 -23.08
N GLU A 331 -15.54 9.91 -22.80
CA GLU A 331 -14.50 10.18 -23.79
C GLU A 331 -13.78 8.90 -24.23
N LEU A 332 -13.33 8.07 -23.29
CA LEU A 332 -12.74 6.78 -23.63
C LEU A 332 -13.69 5.90 -24.46
N LYS A 333 -14.99 5.92 -24.13
CA LYS A 333 -16.00 5.23 -24.93
C LYS A 333 -16.13 5.82 -26.33
N ARG A 334 -16.12 7.16 -26.47
CA ARG A 334 -16.23 7.87 -27.77
C ARG A 334 -15.12 7.47 -28.72
N VAL A 335 -13.89 7.37 -28.23
CA VAL A 335 -12.73 6.99 -29.06
C VAL A 335 -12.55 5.47 -29.23
N GLY A 336 -13.43 4.65 -28.63
CA GLY A 336 -13.40 3.18 -28.79
C GLY A 336 -12.49 2.48 -27.78
N LEU A 337 -12.12 3.12 -26.67
CA LEU A 337 -11.36 2.54 -25.53
C LEU A 337 -12.25 2.23 -24.34
N GLY A 338 -13.57 2.34 -24.47
CA GLY A 338 -14.55 2.36 -23.38
C GLY A 338 -14.92 1.00 -22.73
N LYS A 339 -14.15 -0.07 -22.95
CA LYS A 339 -14.37 -1.33 -22.22
C LYS A 339 -13.74 -1.35 -20.82
N THR A 340 -13.36 -0.18 -20.30
CA THR A 340 -12.71 -0.07 -19.00
C THR A 340 -13.70 -0.34 -17.84
N LYS A 341 -13.25 -1.16 -16.90
CA LYS A 341 -13.96 -1.48 -15.65
C LYS A 341 -13.17 -0.99 -14.43
N LEU A 342 -11.97 -0.48 -14.64
CA LEU A 342 -11.04 -0.08 -13.60
C LEU A 342 -10.80 1.43 -13.65
N PHE A 343 -10.66 2.00 -12.48
CA PHE A 343 -10.29 3.40 -12.30
C PHE A 343 -9.02 3.48 -11.45
N GLU A 344 -8.23 4.50 -11.72
CA GLU A 344 -7.07 4.86 -10.93
C GLU A 344 -7.14 6.36 -10.60
N THR A 345 -6.89 6.67 -9.33
CA THR A 345 -6.86 8.03 -8.85
C THR A 345 -5.51 8.69 -9.15
N PRO A 346 -5.48 9.82 -9.90
CA PRO A 346 -4.24 10.59 -10.12
C PRO A 346 -3.48 10.85 -8.83
N HIS A 347 -2.17 10.54 -8.82
CA HIS A 347 -1.30 10.62 -7.64
C HIS A 347 -1.87 9.97 -6.38
N TYR A 348 -2.82 9.02 -6.52
CA TYR A 348 -3.50 8.30 -5.44
C TYR A 348 -4.23 9.19 -4.42
N ALA A 349 -4.37 10.49 -4.69
CA ALA A 349 -4.86 11.47 -3.74
C ALA A 349 -6.28 11.95 -4.08
N ALA A 350 -7.22 11.65 -3.18
CA ALA A 350 -8.61 12.10 -3.29
C ALA A 350 -9.25 12.27 -1.92
N SER A 351 -10.30 13.10 -1.88
CA SER A 351 -11.12 13.32 -0.68
C SER A 351 -12.13 12.20 -0.46
N TRP A 352 -12.77 12.19 0.72
CA TRP A 352 -13.94 11.38 0.99
C TRP A 352 -15.03 11.55 -0.08
N ASN A 353 -15.35 12.79 -0.45
CA ASN A 353 -16.37 13.09 -1.47
C ASN A 353 -15.96 12.54 -2.85
N SER A 354 -14.71 12.73 -3.22
CA SER A 354 -14.17 12.26 -4.50
C SER A 354 -14.19 10.74 -4.59
N TYR A 355 -13.79 10.00 -3.55
CA TYR A 355 -13.88 8.54 -3.52
C TYR A 355 -15.32 8.04 -3.66
N LEU A 356 -16.29 8.68 -3.01
CA LEU A 356 -17.71 8.37 -3.18
C LEU A 356 -18.22 8.68 -4.58
N GLY A 357 -17.72 9.77 -5.19
CA GLY A 357 -18.05 10.14 -6.58
C GLY A 357 -17.50 9.12 -7.58
N MET A 358 -16.25 8.72 -7.44
CA MET A 358 -15.60 7.68 -8.26
C MET A 358 -16.37 6.36 -8.21
N LYS A 359 -16.82 5.96 -7.02
CA LYS A 359 -17.62 4.73 -6.82
C LYS A 359 -18.91 4.69 -7.64
N LYS A 360 -19.52 5.86 -7.95
CA LYS A 360 -20.73 5.91 -8.82
C LYS A 360 -20.46 5.44 -10.26
N ALA A 361 -19.21 5.60 -10.73
CA ALA A 361 -18.82 5.22 -12.08
C ALA A 361 -18.07 3.87 -12.14
N TYR A 362 -17.31 3.55 -11.07
CA TYR A 362 -16.45 2.38 -11.01
C TYR A 362 -16.56 1.67 -9.65
N SER A 363 -16.81 0.36 -9.67
CA SER A 363 -16.84 -0.48 -8.47
C SER A 363 -15.46 -1.01 -8.08
N THR A 364 -14.47 -0.85 -8.96
CA THR A 364 -13.10 -1.36 -8.75
C THR A 364 -12.09 -0.28 -9.10
N ARG A 365 -11.13 -0.09 -8.20
CA ARG A 365 -9.94 0.74 -8.43
C ARG A 365 -8.70 -0.14 -8.45
N TYR A 366 -7.63 0.32 -9.15
CA TYR A 366 -6.33 -0.33 -9.21
C TYR A 366 -5.27 0.69 -8.85
N GLU A 367 -4.92 0.76 -7.58
CA GLU A 367 -4.09 1.84 -7.02
C GLU A 367 -3.63 1.54 -5.59
N ARG A 368 -2.72 2.37 -5.08
CA ARG A 368 -2.56 2.59 -3.64
C ARG A 368 -3.72 3.47 -3.17
N GLU A 369 -4.29 3.17 -2.03
CA GLU A 369 -5.36 4.03 -1.51
C GLU A 369 -4.79 5.02 -0.49
N LEU A 370 -5.22 6.28 -0.60
CA LEU A 370 -4.87 7.28 0.40
C LEU A 370 -5.73 7.11 1.65
N PHE A 371 -5.05 7.02 2.79
CA PHE A 371 -5.65 7.02 4.11
C PHE A 371 -5.29 8.30 4.85
N PHE A 372 -6.24 8.89 5.56
CA PHE A 372 -6.06 10.12 6.32
C PHE A 372 -6.89 10.14 7.60
N PRO A 373 -6.45 10.86 8.66
CA PRO A 373 -7.23 11.01 9.89
C PRO A 373 -8.61 11.59 9.62
N GLY A 374 -9.62 11.08 10.31
CA GLY A 374 -11.00 11.57 10.16
C GLY A 374 -11.81 10.97 9.01
N MET A 375 -11.21 10.15 8.13
CA MET A 375 -11.94 9.58 6.99
C MET A 375 -13.15 8.73 7.41
N LEU A 376 -13.13 8.09 8.57
CA LEU A 376 -14.28 7.35 9.12
C LEU A 376 -15.42 8.27 9.55
N ASN A 377 -15.12 9.52 9.91
CA ASN A 377 -16.07 10.55 10.29
C ASN A 377 -16.48 11.42 9.10
N LYS A 378 -16.13 11.02 7.86
CA LYS A 378 -16.37 11.76 6.61
C LYS A 378 -15.66 13.11 6.57
N ASP A 379 -14.60 13.26 7.34
CA ASP A 379 -13.75 14.43 7.31
C ASP A 379 -12.84 14.39 6.07
N ASN A 380 -12.54 15.55 5.53
CA ASN A 380 -11.61 15.74 4.43
C ASN A 380 -10.33 16.36 4.98
N ALA A 381 -9.70 15.69 5.94
CA ALA A 381 -8.50 16.21 6.58
C ALA A 381 -7.46 16.68 5.54
N GLY A 382 -6.79 17.75 5.86
CA GLY A 382 -5.64 18.23 5.11
C GLY A 382 -4.40 17.34 5.37
N ASN A 383 -3.22 17.90 5.23
CA ASN A 383 -1.94 17.20 5.16
C ASN A 383 -1.39 16.59 6.47
N LYS A 384 -2.21 16.27 7.45
CA LYS A 384 -1.71 15.68 8.70
C LYS A 384 -1.90 14.17 8.70
N GLY A 385 -0.79 13.42 8.63
CA GLY A 385 -0.80 11.97 8.77
C GLY A 385 -1.43 11.22 7.59
N ASN A 386 -1.33 11.76 6.38
CA ASN A 386 -1.76 11.06 5.17
C ASN A 386 -0.72 10.02 4.75
N PHE A 387 -1.18 8.83 4.38
CA PHE A 387 -0.30 7.78 3.86
C PHE A 387 -1.06 6.85 2.91
N GLY A 388 -0.34 6.32 1.92
CA GLY A 388 -0.81 5.25 1.06
C GLY A 388 -0.54 3.89 1.72
N LEU A 389 -1.44 2.94 1.58
CA LEU A 389 -1.22 1.56 2.00
C LEU A 389 -0.96 0.66 0.80
N PHE A 390 0.09 -0.17 0.92
CA PHE A 390 0.49 -1.14 -0.08
C PHE A 390 -0.10 -2.52 0.25
N TYR A 391 -1.42 -2.66 0.20
CA TYR A 391 -2.02 -3.96 0.44
C TYR A 391 -1.47 -4.99 -0.54
N PRO A 392 -0.94 -6.13 -0.07
CA PRO A 392 -0.40 -7.15 -0.95
C PRO A 392 -1.48 -8.02 -1.61
N TYR A 393 -2.76 -7.78 -1.30
CA TYR A 393 -3.91 -8.50 -1.83
C TYR A 393 -5.09 -7.55 -2.07
N THR A 394 -6.09 -8.03 -2.81
CA THR A 394 -7.31 -7.26 -3.07
C THR A 394 -8.10 -7.03 -1.79
N VAL A 395 -8.50 -5.78 -1.55
CA VAL A 395 -9.33 -5.39 -0.40
C VAL A 395 -10.63 -4.74 -0.84
N LYS A 396 -11.61 -4.73 0.05
CA LYS A 396 -12.80 -3.88 -0.06
C LYS A 396 -12.67 -2.79 0.99
N ASN A 397 -12.55 -1.54 0.52
CA ASN A 397 -12.34 -0.40 1.38
C ASN A 397 -13.61 0.09 2.11
N ILE A 398 -13.47 1.12 2.95
CA ILE A 398 -14.58 1.71 3.71
C ILE A 398 -15.67 2.35 2.84
N TYR A 399 -15.34 2.71 1.59
CA TYR A 399 -16.33 3.21 0.62
C TYR A 399 -17.10 2.08 -0.05
N GLY A 400 -16.73 0.81 0.22
CA GLY A 400 -17.29 -0.38 -0.41
C GLY A 400 -16.83 -0.57 -1.86
N THR A 401 -15.68 -0.02 -2.23
CA THR A 401 -15.01 -0.21 -3.52
C THR A 401 -14.00 -1.35 -3.40
N LYS A 402 -13.91 -2.20 -4.41
CA LYS A 402 -12.83 -3.17 -4.55
C LYS A 402 -11.55 -2.45 -4.96
N VAL A 403 -10.45 -2.67 -4.25
CA VAL A 403 -9.14 -2.08 -4.55
C VAL A 403 -8.17 -3.21 -4.87
N LEU A 404 -7.65 -3.19 -6.09
CA LEU A 404 -6.58 -4.10 -6.54
C LEU A 404 -5.24 -3.55 -6.08
N PRO A 405 -4.32 -4.41 -5.65
CA PRO A 405 -3.05 -3.97 -5.08
C PRO A 405 -2.11 -3.35 -6.12
N GLU A 406 -1.34 -2.37 -5.66
CA GLU A 406 -0.12 -1.88 -6.27
C GLU A 406 0.91 -1.77 -5.14
N ASN A 407 1.76 -2.77 -5.02
CA ASN A 407 2.54 -2.98 -3.80
C ASN A 407 4.05 -3.16 -4.00
N LEU A 408 4.53 -3.15 -5.24
CA LEU A 408 5.95 -3.24 -5.52
C LEU A 408 6.60 -1.89 -5.87
N GLY A 409 5.80 -0.83 -6.03
CA GLY A 409 6.26 0.47 -6.51
C GLY A 409 6.43 0.53 -8.02
N ASN A 410 7.36 1.37 -8.49
CA ASN A 410 7.67 1.59 -9.90
C ASN A 410 9.18 1.59 -10.12
N TYR A 411 9.59 1.45 -11.38
CA TYR A 411 10.92 1.86 -11.78
C TYR A 411 11.03 3.39 -11.67
N GLU A 412 12.13 3.88 -11.07
CA GLU A 412 12.41 5.31 -10.93
C GLU A 412 13.92 5.54 -11.01
N PRO A 413 14.42 6.19 -12.09
CA PRO A 413 15.85 6.33 -12.31
C PRO A 413 16.51 7.34 -11.38
N GLU A 414 15.74 8.27 -10.81
CA GLU A 414 16.24 9.34 -9.98
C GLU A 414 15.60 9.30 -8.58
N SER A 415 16.23 9.97 -7.61
CA SER A 415 15.56 10.22 -6.33
C SER A 415 14.37 11.14 -6.56
N TYR A 416 13.22 10.76 -6.04
CA TYR A 416 11.99 11.52 -6.17
C TYR A 416 11.21 11.51 -4.84
N ASN A 417 10.68 12.65 -4.45
CA ASN A 417 9.97 12.80 -3.16
C ASN A 417 10.75 12.21 -1.98
N ASN A 418 12.07 12.39 -1.98
CA ASN A 418 12.98 11.84 -0.97
C ASN A 418 13.06 10.30 -0.91
N HIS A 419 12.59 9.63 -1.95
CA HIS A 419 12.83 8.20 -2.12
C HIS A 419 14.07 7.96 -2.99
N PRO A 420 14.86 6.93 -2.69
CA PRO A 420 16.00 6.57 -3.53
C PRO A 420 15.51 6.08 -4.90
N PRO A 421 16.40 6.10 -5.92
CA PRO A 421 16.12 5.46 -7.20
C PRO A 421 15.74 4.00 -7.03
N ARG A 422 14.87 3.48 -7.90
CA ARG A 422 14.46 2.09 -7.94
C ARG A 422 14.67 1.51 -9.33
N SER A 423 15.48 0.47 -9.42
CA SER A 423 15.73 -0.29 -10.63
C SER A 423 14.70 -1.39 -10.87
N GLY A 424 14.71 -2.02 -12.05
CA GLY A 424 13.94 -3.24 -12.29
C GLY A 424 14.34 -4.39 -11.35
N ALA A 425 15.60 -4.43 -10.88
CA ALA A 425 16.06 -5.40 -9.90
C ALA A 425 15.47 -5.15 -8.50
N ASP A 426 15.23 -3.90 -8.12
CA ASP A 426 14.55 -3.56 -6.86
C ASP A 426 13.10 -4.02 -6.89
N LEU A 427 12.40 -3.90 -8.02
CA LEU A 427 11.05 -4.45 -8.18
C LEU A 427 11.04 -5.98 -8.01
N VAL A 428 12.05 -6.68 -8.52
CA VAL A 428 12.21 -8.14 -8.30
C VAL A 428 12.46 -8.45 -6.82
N ASN A 429 13.31 -7.66 -6.14
CA ASN A 429 13.54 -7.82 -4.71
C ASN A 429 12.26 -7.59 -3.88
N ASN A 430 11.47 -6.55 -4.23
CA ASN A 430 10.19 -6.29 -3.58
C ASN A 430 9.21 -7.46 -3.79
N ALA A 431 9.14 -8.00 -5.02
CA ALA A 431 8.35 -9.20 -5.29
C ALA A 431 8.83 -10.43 -4.50
N LYS A 432 10.16 -10.61 -4.33
CA LYS A 432 10.74 -11.68 -3.51
C LYS A 432 10.32 -11.54 -2.04
N LYS A 433 10.37 -10.34 -1.47
CA LYS A 433 9.90 -10.08 -0.10
C LYS A 433 8.41 -10.36 0.04
N ASN A 434 7.62 -10.00 -0.98
CA ASN A 434 6.18 -10.22 -0.99
C ASN A 434 5.77 -11.72 -1.03
N LEU A 435 6.67 -12.64 -1.36
CA LEU A 435 6.41 -14.09 -1.31
C LEU A 435 6.06 -14.63 0.08
N VAL A 436 6.31 -13.86 1.14
CA VAL A 436 5.89 -14.23 2.50
C VAL A 436 4.36 -14.22 2.65
N VAL A 437 3.67 -13.42 1.84
CA VAL A 437 2.20 -13.32 1.86
C VAL A 437 1.61 -14.43 1.01
N THR A 438 0.82 -15.31 1.64
CA THR A 438 0.31 -16.55 1.02
C THR A 438 -0.55 -16.26 -0.21
N ASP A 439 -1.48 -15.32 -0.16
CA ASP A 439 -2.33 -14.90 -1.27
C ASP A 439 -1.91 -13.53 -1.85
N GLY A 440 -0.65 -13.17 -1.68
CA GLY A 440 -0.09 -11.91 -2.14
C GLY A 440 -0.01 -11.81 -3.65
N ASN A 441 -0.33 -10.62 -4.16
CA ASN A 441 -0.08 -10.24 -5.54
C ASN A 441 1.21 -9.44 -5.63
N ALA A 442 1.94 -9.56 -6.75
CA ALA A 442 3.09 -8.72 -7.09
C ALA A 442 2.66 -7.73 -8.18
N SER A 443 2.47 -6.47 -7.83
CA SER A 443 1.93 -5.47 -8.76
C SER A 443 2.78 -4.21 -8.76
N PHE A 444 3.15 -3.75 -9.96
CA PHE A 444 3.97 -2.56 -10.17
C PHE A 444 3.49 -1.75 -11.37
N PHE A 445 3.95 -0.50 -11.45
CA PHE A 445 3.72 0.33 -12.62
C PHE A 445 5.03 0.77 -13.30
N PHE A 446 4.89 1.26 -14.55
CA PHE A 446 6.01 1.63 -15.39
C PHE A 446 5.60 2.76 -16.34
N HIS A 447 6.39 3.80 -16.49
CA HIS A 447 6.09 4.92 -17.38
C HIS A 447 6.53 4.63 -18.82
N PRO A 448 5.86 5.21 -19.84
CA PRO A 448 6.16 4.94 -21.26
C PRO A 448 7.58 5.29 -21.70
N ASP A 449 8.13 6.37 -21.16
CA ASP A 449 9.43 6.95 -21.49
C ASP A 449 10.63 6.24 -20.82
N TYR A 450 10.34 5.26 -19.94
CA TYR A 450 11.40 4.55 -19.24
C TYR A 450 12.05 3.43 -20.06
N PRO A 451 13.34 3.08 -19.77
CA PRO A 451 14.08 2.11 -20.54
C PRO A 451 13.44 0.72 -20.56
N LEU A 452 13.18 0.17 -21.75
CA LEU A 452 12.67 -1.19 -21.92
C LEU A 452 13.53 -2.26 -21.24
N SER A 453 14.85 -2.03 -21.09
CA SER A 453 15.75 -2.95 -20.38
C SER A 453 15.30 -3.20 -18.93
N GLU A 454 14.86 -2.18 -18.21
CA GLU A 454 14.41 -2.28 -16.82
C GLU A 454 13.08 -3.03 -16.71
N LEU A 455 12.17 -2.79 -17.66
CA LEU A 455 10.93 -3.57 -17.75
C LEU A 455 11.22 -5.06 -17.96
N LYS A 456 12.19 -5.38 -18.84
CA LYS A 456 12.62 -6.77 -19.09
C LYS A 456 13.19 -7.43 -17.82
N VAL A 457 14.02 -6.71 -17.08
CA VAL A 457 14.57 -7.21 -15.80
C VAL A 457 13.43 -7.52 -14.81
N ALA A 458 12.50 -6.57 -14.60
CA ALA A 458 11.38 -6.75 -13.69
C ALA A 458 10.49 -7.93 -14.09
N VAL A 459 10.01 -7.97 -15.34
CA VAL A 459 9.10 -9.02 -15.81
C VAL A 459 9.74 -10.41 -15.73
N LYS A 460 10.99 -10.54 -16.20
CA LYS A 460 11.72 -11.83 -16.17
C LYS A 460 11.95 -12.29 -14.73
N GLY A 461 12.49 -11.42 -13.88
CA GLY A 461 12.79 -11.77 -12.49
C GLY A 461 11.55 -12.13 -11.68
N ILE A 462 10.42 -11.42 -11.88
CA ILE A 462 9.14 -11.75 -11.22
C ILE A 462 8.61 -13.12 -11.68
N LYS A 463 8.71 -13.45 -12.99
CA LYS A 463 8.37 -14.80 -13.50
C LYS A 463 9.28 -15.88 -12.87
N GLU A 464 10.59 -15.64 -12.76
CA GLU A 464 11.55 -16.57 -12.15
C GLU A 464 11.29 -16.84 -10.67
N LEU A 465 10.67 -15.90 -9.95
CA LEU A 465 10.17 -16.10 -8.59
C LEU A 465 8.90 -16.97 -8.51
N GLY A 466 8.36 -17.40 -9.65
CA GLY A 466 7.18 -18.26 -9.75
C GLY A 466 5.85 -17.50 -9.78
N TYR A 467 5.86 -16.19 -10.00
CA TYR A 467 4.64 -15.42 -10.24
C TYR A 467 4.11 -15.63 -11.66
N THR A 468 2.78 -15.62 -11.78
CA THR A 468 2.08 -15.63 -13.07
C THR A 468 1.41 -14.28 -13.29
N PHE A 469 1.76 -13.59 -14.38
CA PHE A 469 1.08 -12.36 -14.74
C PHE A 469 -0.35 -12.64 -15.18
N THR A 470 -1.30 -11.91 -14.59
CA THR A 470 -2.73 -12.05 -14.84
C THR A 470 -3.36 -10.68 -15.14
N PRO A 471 -4.49 -10.63 -15.88
CA PRO A 471 -5.24 -9.39 -16.00
C PRO A 471 -5.67 -8.89 -14.61
N ALA A 472 -5.62 -7.58 -14.38
CA ALA A 472 -6.21 -6.96 -13.20
C ALA A 472 -7.75 -7.01 -13.32
N THR A 473 -8.43 -7.68 -12.36
CA THR A 473 -9.89 -7.90 -12.39
C THR A 473 -10.56 -7.76 -11.03
#